data_bd3a6652fef3daf0100682e0b12bf781
#
_entry.id   bd3a6652fef3daf0100682e0b12bf781
#
_cell.length_a   1.000
_cell.length_b   1.000
_cell.length_c   1.000
_cell.angle_alpha   90.00
_cell.angle_beta   90.00
_cell.angle_gamma   90.00
#
_symmetry.space_group_name_H-M   'P 1'
#
loop_
_entity.id
_entity.type
_entity.pdbx_description
1 polymer ?
#
loop_
_entity_poly.entity_id
_entity_poly.type
_entity_poly.pdbx_seq_one_letter_code
_entity_poly.pdbx_strand_id
1 'polypeptide(L)'
;MDLGRLTYLDEDQPEESRLFAVSCGIGFDAAVCAEAMHSPIKDTMNRIGLGKLTYLGIALKQLITARKVSCTLTIENAVNGKQTAFQLPRFLFVTCMSHRYEGGGFMFCPPAMDNDGILDLCCVGNISKVLVLLALPTAFFGKHYFVKGIDAYTATQMSITVSAPLWVHTDGEVTRKSCGFRVECLPGAIRMITPEVK
;
A
#
# COMPACT_ATOMS: atom_id res chain seq x y z
N MET A 1 12.60 -9.19 12.65
CA MET A 1 11.69 -8.74 11.60
C MET A 1 10.86 -7.60 12.15
N ASP A 2 10.70 -6.54 11.37
CA ASP A 2 9.91 -5.38 11.71
C ASP A 2 8.43 -5.65 11.43
N LEU A 3 7.55 -4.94 12.12
CA LEU A 3 6.13 -4.87 11.81
C LEU A 3 5.75 -3.43 11.49
N GLY A 4 4.68 -3.26 10.75
CA GLY A 4 4.01 -1.97 10.65
C GLY A 4 2.78 -1.93 11.56
N ARG A 5 2.45 -0.74 12.05
CA ARG A 5 1.18 -0.45 12.73
C ARG A 5 0.44 0.62 11.96
N LEU A 6 -0.77 0.29 11.54
CA LEU A 6 -1.74 1.26 11.03
C LEU A 6 -2.66 1.68 12.17
N THR A 7 -2.88 2.98 12.32
CA THR A 7 -3.85 3.57 13.27
C THR A 7 -4.83 4.44 12.51
N TYR A 8 -6.13 4.26 12.73
CA TYR A 8 -7.18 5.11 12.19
C TYR A 8 -7.34 6.37 13.05
N LEU A 9 -7.49 7.52 12.40
CA LEU A 9 -7.57 8.83 13.05
C LEU A 9 -8.91 9.53 12.78
N ASP A 10 -10.00 8.79 12.66
CA ASP A 10 -11.33 9.37 12.46
C ASP A 10 -11.84 9.97 13.77
N GLU A 11 -12.24 11.25 13.77
CA GLU A 11 -12.64 12.01 14.98
C GLU A 11 -13.87 11.42 15.68
N ASP A 12 -14.80 10.83 14.91
CA ASP A 12 -16.07 10.30 15.42
C ASP A 12 -16.02 8.82 15.84
N GLN A 13 -14.84 8.19 15.83
CA GLN A 13 -14.67 6.76 16.14
C GLN A 13 -13.53 6.54 17.11
N PRO A 14 -13.62 5.48 17.95
CA PRO A 14 -12.48 5.14 18.81
C PRO A 14 -11.24 4.84 17.97
N GLU A 15 -10.08 5.23 18.50
CA GLU A 15 -8.79 4.90 17.89
C GLU A 15 -8.65 3.38 17.81
N GLU A 16 -8.48 2.89 16.60
CA GLU A 16 -8.28 1.47 16.31
C GLU A 16 -6.96 1.30 15.57
N SER A 17 -6.19 0.30 15.97
CA SER A 17 -4.91 -0.01 15.35
C SER A 17 -4.89 -1.44 14.84
N ARG A 18 -4.15 -1.66 13.73
CA ARG A 18 -3.88 -2.98 13.16
C ARG A 18 -2.40 -3.13 12.88
N LEU A 19 -1.87 -4.33 13.12
CA LEU A 19 -0.50 -4.68 12.75
C LEU A 19 -0.50 -5.29 11.34
N PHE A 20 0.60 -5.11 10.65
CA PHE A 20 0.88 -5.79 9.38
C PHE A 20 2.35 -6.23 9.32
N ALA A 21 2.59 -7.32 8.63
CA ALA A 21 3.92 -7.92 8.47
C ALA A 21 4.54 -7.60 7.10
N VAL A 22 3.73 -7.44 6.08
CA VAL A 22 4.17 -7.27 4.69
C VAL A 22 3.85 -5.87 4.18
N SER A 23 2.58 -5.48 4.23
CA SER A 23 2.12 -4.24 3.61
C SER A 23 0.87 -3.66 4.24
N CYS A 24 0.73 -2.35 4.10
CA CYS A 24 -0.50 -1.62 4.33
C CYS A 24 -0.77 -0.75 3.10
N GLY A 25 -1.92 -0.92 2.47
CA GLY A 25 -2.34 -0.14 1.30
C GLY A 25 -3.55 0.75 1.59
N ILE A 26 -3.54 1.96 1.05
CA ILE A 26 -4.58 2.98 1.25
C ILE A 26 -5.01 3.52 -0.11
N GLY A 27 -6.27 3.37 -0.46
CA GLY A 27 -6.84 3.89 -1.70
C GLY A 27 -7.12 2.83 -2.74
N PHE A 28 -6.65 3.02 -3.97
CA PHE A 28 -6.94 2.13 -5.12
C PHE A 28 -6.52 0.68 -4.84
N ASP A 29 -5.35 0.47 -4.30
CA ASP A 29 -4.80 -0.82 -3.95
C ASP A 29 -5.73 -1.57 -2.97
N ALA A 30 -6.10 -0.94 -1.86
CA ALA A 30 -7.07 -1.49 -0.91
C ALA A 30 -8.47 -1.71 -1.52
N ALA A 31 -8.88 -0.89 -2.48
CA ALA A 31 -10.14 -1.09 -3.18
C ALA A 31 -10.13 -2.35 -4.06
N VAL A 32 -8.99 -2.68 -4.65
CA VAL A 32 -8.78 -3.94 -5.38
C VAL A 32 -8.88 -5.14 -4.42
N CYS A 33 -8.25 -5.05 -3.26
CA CYS A 33 -8.35 -6.08 -2.22
C CYS A 33 -9.80 -6.26 -1.73
N ALA A 34 -10.52 -5.15 -1.47
CA ALA A 34 -11.91 -5.17 -1.05
C ALA A 34 -12.82 -5.90 -2.04
N GLU A 35 -12.68 -5.61 -3.32
CA GLU A 35 -13.47 -6.29 -4.35
C GLU A 35 -13.05 -7.76 -4.52
N ALA A 36 -11.75 -8.04 -4.45
CA ALA A 36 -11.24 -9.40 -4.54
C ALA A 36 -11.73 -10.31 -3.41
N MET A 37 -11.91 -9.78 -2.19
CA MET A 37 -12.46 -10.53 -1.04
C MET A 37 -13.92 -10.95 -1.27
N HIS A 38 -14.70 -10.15 -1.98
CA HIS A 38 -16.13 -10.40 -2.24
C HIS A 38 -16.41 -11.04 -3.61
N SER A 39 -15.38 -11.35 -4.39
CA SER A 39 -15.54 -11.89 -5.75
C SER A 39 -15.74 -13.41 -5.75
N PRO A 40 -16.94 -13.93 -6.08
CA PRO A 40 -17.18 -15.36 -6.17
C PRO A 40 -16.39 -16.03 -7.31
N ILE A 41 -15.95 -15.26 -8.29
CA ILE A 41 -15.21 -15.74 -9.45
C ILE A 41 -13.76 -16.06 -9.09
N LYS A 42 -13.20 -15.38 -8.07
CA LYS A 42 -11.81 -15.54 -7.64
C LYS A 42 -11.48 -17.00 -7.28
N ASP A 43 -12.31 -17.64 -6.50
CA ASP A 43 -12.06 -19.01 -6.04
C ASP A 43 -12.08 -20.02 -7.18
N THR A 44 -13.00 -19.83 -8.12
CA THR A 44 -13.09 -20.67 -9.34
C THR A 44 -11.87 -20.48 -10.24
N MET A 45 -11.48 -19.22 -10.46
CA MET A 45 -10.33 -18.88 -11.30
C MET A 45 -8.99 -19.30 -10.68
N ASN A 46 -8.87 -19.25 -9.35
CA ASN A 46 -7.70 -19.76 -8.65
C ASN A 46 -7.53 -21.27 -8.84
N ARG A 47 -8.63 -22.04 -8.80
CA ARG A 47 -8.61 -23.51 -9.02
C ARG A 47 -8.10 -23.91 -10.39
N ILE A 48 -8.31 -23.08 -11.41
CA ILE A 48 -7.85 -23.34 -12.79
C ILE A 48 -6.55 -22.60 -13.14
N GLY A 49 -5.84 -22.06 -12.14
CA GLY A 49 -4.56 -21.38 -12.33
C GLY A 49 -4.64 -19.97 -12.94
N LEU A 50 -5.83 -19.41 -13.12
CA LEU A 50 -6.06 -18.10 -13.73
C LEU A 50 -6.29 -16.97 -12.72
N GLY A 51 -5.95 -17.19 -11.45
CA GLY A 51 -6.12 -16.21 -10.37
C GLY A 51 -5.47 -14.85 -10.64
N LYS A 52 -4.28 -14.84 -11.26
CA LYS A 52 -3.60 -13.58 -11.64
C LYS A 52 -4.41 -12.75 -12.64
N LEU A 53 -5.10 -13.38 -13.59
CA LEU A 53 -5.96 -12.68 -14.56
C LEU A 53 -7.20 -12.08 -13.89
N THR A 54 -7.74 -12.76 -12.88
CA THR A 54 -8.87 -12.23 -12.11
C THR A 54 -8.46 -10.96 -11.35
N TYR A 55 -7.32 -10.96 -10.68
CA TYR A 55 -6.81 -9.77 -10.01
C TYR A 55 -6.55 -8.62 -10.99
N LEU A 56 -6.00 -8.91 -12.17
CA LEU A 56 -5.79 -7.90 -13.21
C LEU A 56 -7.12 -7.31 -13.70
N GLY A 57 -8.15 -8.15 -13.90
CA GLY A 57 -9.50 -7.70 -14.28
C GLY A 57 -10.14 -6.81 -13.21
N ILE A 58 -10.04 -7.20 -11.94
CA ILE A 58 -10.52 -6.40 -10.80
C ILE A 58 -9.76 -5.08 -10.73
N ALA A 59 -8.43 -5.10 -10.84
CA ALA A 59 -7.61 -3.90 -10.82
C ALA A 59 -7.98 -2.93 -11.97
N LEU A 60 -8.20 -3.45 -13.17
CA LEU A 60 -8.64 -2.64 -14.30
C LEU A 60 -10.01 -2.00 -14.05
N LYS A 61 -10.99 -2.76 -13.57
CA LYS A 61 -12.32 -2.25 -13.22
C LYS A 61 -12.23 -1.18 -12.15
N GLN A 62 -11.49 -1.45 -11.06
CA GLN A 62 -11.28 -0.49 -9.98
C GLN A 62 -10.55 0.76 -10.46
N LEU A 63 -9.56 0.64 -11.33
CA LEU A 63 -8.86 1.79 -11.90
C LEU A 63 -9.80 2.70 -12.71
N ILE A 64 -10.72 2.13 -13.49
CA ILE A 64 -11.70 2.89 -14.26
C ILE A 64 -12.64 3.67 -13.32
N THR A 65 -13.10 3.05 -12.25
CA THR A 65 -14.08 3.62 -11.30
C THR A 65 -13.43 4.45 -10.20
N ALA A 66 -12.13 4.27 -9.91
CA ALA A 66 -11.41 4.97 -8.86
C ALA A 66 -11.59 6.50 -8.96
N ARG A 67 -11.95 7.12 -7.84
CA ARG A 67 -11.99 8.57 -7.70
C ARG A 67 -10.66 9.03 -7.11
N LYS A 68 -10.07 10.06 -7.69
CA LYS A 68 -8.92 10.73 -7.12
C LYS A 68 -9.39 11.73 -6.08
N VAL A 69 -8.73 11.73 -4.95
CA VAL A 69 -9.02 12.62 -3.82
C VAL A 69 -7.83 13.56 -3.59
N SER A 70 -8.03 14.65 -2.88
CA SER A 70 -6.92 15.42 -2.34
C SER A 70 -6.40 14.74 -1.08
N CYS A 71 -5.08 14.75 -0.93
CA CYS A 71 -4.37 14.09 0.15
C CYS A 71 -3.29 15.01 0.71
N THR A 72 -3.19 15.08 2.01
CA THR A 72 -2.03 15.59 2.74
C THR A 72 -1.27 14.38 3.28
N LEU A 73 -0.07 14.17 2.77
CA LEU A 73 0.84 13.10 3.21
C LEU A 73 1.98 13.75 4.00
N THR A 74 2.15 13.40 5.27
CA THR A 74 3.28 13.80 6.09
C THR A 74 4.15 12.60 6.37
N ILE A 75 5.43 12.69 6.06
CA ILE A 75 6.42 11.64 6.21
C ILE A 75 7.47 12.08 7.22
N GLU A 76 7.77 11.24 8.18
CA GLU A 76 8.95 11.37 9.03
C GLU A 76 10.10 10.59 8.42
N ASN A 77 11.14 11.34 8.02
CA ASN A 77 12.30 10.75 7.33
C ASN A 77 13.09 9.85 8.29
N ALA A 78 13.36 8.63 7.84
CA ALA A 78 14.06 7.60 8.63
C ALA A 78 15.49 7.98 9.04
N VAL A 79 16.16 8.85 8.27
CA VAL A 79 17.58 9.18 8.52
C VAL A 79 17.74 10.31 9.53
N ASN A 80 16.88 11.33 9.48
CA ASN A 80 17.06 12.57 10.26
C ASN A 80 15.86 12.97 11.11
N GLY A 81 14.78 12.18 11.13
CA GLY A 81 13.56 12.45 11.87
C GLY A 81 12.79 13.70 11.38
N LYS A 82 13.20 14.29 10.25
CA LYS A 82 12.57 15.49 9.73
C LYS A 82 11.22 15.15 9.10
N GLN A 83 10.19 15.86 9.55
CA GLN A 83 8.86 15.75 8.94
C GLN A 83 8.77 16.60 7.67
N THR A 84 8.22 16.01 6.62
CA THR A 84 7.96 16.70 5.34
C THR A 84 6.52 16.42 4.92
N ALA A 85 5.77 17.50 4.63
CA ALA A 85 4.39 17.40 4.18
C ALA A 85 4.29 17.61 2.67
N PHE A 86 3.52 16.75 2.02
CA PHE A 86 3.23 16.78 0.59
C PHE A 86 1.74 16.99 0.37
N GLN A 87 1.39 17.91 -0.53
CA GLN A 87 0.01 18.11 -0.98
C GLN A 87 -0.19 17.41 -2.32
N LEU A 88 -1.08 16.43 -2.35
CA LEU A 88 -1.38 15.61 -3.52
C LEU A 88 -2.84 15.83 -3.94
N PRO A 89 -3.12 16.79 -4.83
CA PRO A 89 -4.51 17.12 -5.21
C PRO A 89 -5.22 16.03 -6.01
N ARG A 90 -4.48 15.06 -6.53
CA ARG A 90 -4.99 13.93 -7.34
C ARG A 90 -4.39 12.62 -6.87
N PHE A 91 -4.46 12.37 -5.56
CA PHE A 91 -3.99 11.14 -4.95
C PHE A 91 -4.83 9.93 -5.41
N LEU A 92 -4.17 8.82 -5.68
CA LEU A 92 -4.81 7.56 -6.06
C LEU A 92 -4.62 6.49 -4.99
N PHE A 93 -3.38 6.23 -4.57
CA PHE A 93 -3.06 5.32 -3.48
C PHE A 93 -1.64 5.49 -2.96
N VAL A 94 -1.38 4.94 -1.80
CA VAL A 94 -0.05 4.65 -1.28
C VAL A 94 -0.04 3.25 -0.71
N THR A 95 1.05 2.53 -0.92
CA THR A 95 1.35 1.29 -0.20
C THR A 95 2.62 1.49 0.63
N CYS A 96 2.58 1.03 1.89
CA CYS A 96 3.69 1.06 2.85
C CYS A 96 4.12 -0.37 3.09
N MET A 97 5.38 -0.65 2.90
CA MET A 97 5.88 -2.02 2.83
C MET A 97 7.10 -2.22 3.71
N SER A 98 7.14 -3.37 4.38
CA SER A 98 8.36 -3.93 5.02
C SER A 98 9.02 -4.98 4.10
N HIS A 99 8.40 -5.37 3.00
CA HIS A 99 8.90 -6.34 2.03
C HIS A 99 8.83 -5.80 0.61
N ARG A 100 9.66 -6.37 -0.28
CA ARG A 100 9.72 -5.94 -1.70
C ARG A 100 8.44 -6.25 -2.47
N TYR A 101 7.78 -7.36 -2.14
CA TYR A 101 6.69 -7.94 -2.92
C TYR A 101 5.37 -7.90 -2.15
N GLU A 102 4.33 -7.63 -2.87
CA GLU A 102 2.96 -7.75 -2.43
C GLU A 102 2.17 -8.66 -3.38
N GLY A 103 0.97 -9.07 -2.97
CA GLY A 103 0.08 -10.03 -3.62
C GLY A 103 0.23 -10.20 -5.12
N GLY A 104 0.35 -11.44 -5.59
CA GLY A 104 0.51 -11.75 -6.99
C GLY A 104 1.91 -11.54 -7.58
N GLY A 105 2.90 -11.08 -6.77
CA GLY A 105 4.28 -10.88 -7.22
C GLY A 105 4.61 -9.48 -7.71
N PHE A 106 3.81 -8.48 -7.37
CA PHE A 106 4.14 -7.08 -7.62
C PHE A 106 5.28 -6.63 -6.70
N MET A 107 6.35 -6.10 -7.29
CA MET A 107 7.49 -5.55 -6.57
C MET A 107 7.28 -4.03 -6.39
N PHE A 108 6.39 -3.64 -5.46
CA PHE A 108 6.09 -2.23 -5.26
C PHE A 108 7.23 -1.44 -4.63
N CYS A 109 7.98 -2.04 -3.70
CA CYS A 109 9.09 -1.37 -3.03
C CYS A 109 10.37 -2.21 -3.16
N PRO A 110 11.10 -2.13 -4.30
CA PRO A 110 12.30 -2.94 -4.56
C PRO A 110 13.39 -2.88 -3.49
N PRO A 111 13.65 -1.73 -2.82
CA PRO A 111 14.67 -1.65 -1.77
C PRO A 111 14.22 -2.17 -0.40
N ALA A 112 12.93 -2.41 -0.18
CA ALA A 112 12.39 -2.75 1.13
C ALA A 112 13.08 -3.94 1.81
N MET A 113 13.36 -3.77 3.10
CA MET A 113 13.93 -4.77 3.99
C MET A 113 13.08 -4.88 5.26
N ASP A 114 12.99 -6.08 5.81
CA ASP A 114 12.13 -6.40 6.95
C ASP A 114 12.80 -6.26 8.33
N ASN A 115 13.98 -5.64 8.38
CA ASN A 115 14.81 -5.60 9.58
C ASN A 115 15.68 -4.33 9.72
N ASP A 116 15.34 -3.26 9.00
CA ASP A 116 16.11 -1.99 9.01
C ASP A 116 15.41 -0.85 9.77
N GLY A 117 14.22 -1.11 10.33
CA GLY A 117 13.43 -0.14 11.09
C GLY A 117 12.74 0.91 10.22
N ILE A 118 12.58 0.64 8.91
CA ILE A 118 12.07 1.58 7.92
C ILE A 118 10.87 0.95 7.18
N LEU A 119 9.91 1.79 6.81
CA LEU A 119 8.86 1.45 5.86
C LEU A 119 9.18 2.11 4.52
N ASP A 120 9.13 1.32 3.47
CA ASP A 120 9.21 1.80 2.10
C ASP A 120 7.83 2.10 1.54
N LEU A 121 7.68 3.26 0.90
CA LEU A 121 6.41 3.76 0.40
C LEU A 121 6.43 3.87 -1.11
N CYS A 122 5.41 3.32 -1.77
CA CYS A 122 5.08 3.61 -3.15
C CYS A 122 3.83 4.48 -3.20
N CYS A 123 4.00 5.75 -3.53
CA CYS A 123 2.93 6.74 -3.59
C CYS A 123 2.56 7.05 -5.03
N VAL A 124 1.27 6.95 -5.37
CA VAL A 124 0.76 7.21 -6.72
C VAL A 124 -0.22 8.37 -6.69
N GLY A 125 0.18 9.47 -7.31
CA GLY A 125 -0.62 10.69 -7.38
C GLY A 125 -0.28 11.53 -8.61
N ASN A 126 -1.18 12.46 -8.97
CA ASN A 126 -0.99 13.39 -10.10
C ASN A 126 -0.71 12.72 -11.47
N ILE A 127 -1.12 11.49 -11.65
CA ILE A 127 -0.91 10.66 -12.84
C ILE A 127 -2.25 10.34 -13.51
N SER A 128 -2.29 10.17 -14.83
CA SER A 128 -3.49 9.70 -15.54
C SER A 128 -3.73 8.21 -15.29
N LYS A 129 -4.99 7.77 -15.34
CA LYS A 129 -5.34 6.35 -15.18
C LYS A 129 -4.71 5.47 -16.28
N VAL A 130 -4.57 6.02 -17.49
CA VAL A 130 -3.93 5.32 -18.61
C VAL A 130 -2.45 5.06 -18.30
N LEU A 131 -1.75 6.04 -17.75
CA LEU A 131 -0.34 5.85 -17.35
C LEU A 131 -0.22 4.86 -16.19
N VAL A 132 -1.14 4.84 -15.23
CA VAL A 132 -1.16 3.81 -14.17
C VAL A 132 -1.31 2.43 -14.78
N LEU A 133 -2.25 2.26 -15.74
CA LEU A 133 -2.45 1.00 -16.45
C LEU A 133 -1.19 0.53 -17.19
N LEU A 134 -0.48 1.46 -17.85
CA LEU A 134 0.77 1.15 -18.55
C LEU A 134 1.94 0.89 -17.59
N ALA A 135 1.93 1.52 -16.41
CA ALA A 135 2.95 1.30 -15.38
C ALA A 135 2.77 -0.04 -14.65
N LEU A 136 1.54 -0.54 -14.53
CA LEU A 136 1.22 -1.73 -13.74
C LEU A 136 2.04 -2.98 -14.11
N PRO A 137 2.23 -3.35 -15.40
CA PRO A 137 3.10 -4.47 -15.76
C PRO A 137 4.56 -4.26 -15.36
N THR A 138 5.03 -3.01 -15.31
CA THR A 138 6.43 -2.71 -14.94
C THR A 138 6.69 -2.90 -13.45
N ALA A 139 5.62 -2.90 -12.63
CA ALA A 139 5.71 -3.15 -11.20
C ALA A 139 6.11 -4.60 -10.86
N PHE A 140 5.89 -5.57 -11.75
CA PHE A 140 6.43 -6.93 -11.56
C PHE A 140 7.97 -6.96 -11.56
N PHE A 141 8.59 -5.95 -12.15
CA PHE A 141 10.05 -5.82 -12.26
C PHE A 141 10.61 -4.66 -11.42
N GLY A 142 9.77 -4.02 -10.59
CA GLY A 142 10.16 -2.87 -9.79
C GLY A 142 10.51 -1.62 -10.61
N LYS A 143 10.07 -1.53 -11.87
CA LYS A 143 10.43 -0.46 -12.82
C LYS A 143 9.37 0.63 -12.97
N HIS A 144 8.32 0.61 -12.17
CA HIS A 144 7.21 1.59 -12.25
C HIS A 144 7.61 3.01 -11.82
N TYR A 145 8.68 3.19 -11.05
CA TYR A 145 9.18 4.50 -10.62
C TYR A 145 9.77 5.37 -11.75
N PHE A 146 9.97 4.81 -12.96
CA PHE A 146 10.30 5.62 -14.12
C PHE A 146 9.11 6.45 -14.65
N VAL A 147 7.92 6.17 -14.17
CA VAL A 147 6.69 6.87 -14.57
C VAL A 147 6.46 8.04 -13.62
N LYS A 148 6.47 9.26 -14.15
CA LYS A 148 6.22 10.49 -13.37
C LYS A 148 4.84 10.42 -12.68
N GLY A 149 4.82 10.68 -11.38
CA GLY A 149 3.63 10.60 -10.53
C GLY A 149 3.52 9.27 -9.79
N ILE A 150 4.57 8.44 -9.86
CA ILE A 150 4.82 7.31 -8.99
C ILE A 150 6.12 7.61 -8.25
N ASP A 151 6.01 7.87 -6.94
CA ASP A 151 7.11 8.37 -6.13
C ASP A 151 7.44 7.37 -5.01
N ALA A 152 8.74 7.18 -4.76
CA ALA A 152 9.25 6.37 -3.66
C ALA A 152 9.64 7.25 -2.48
N TYR A 153 9.27 6.82 -1.28
CA TYR A 153 9.70 7.45 -0.03
C TYR A 153 10.11 6.39 0.96
N THR A 154 10.85 6.79 1.99
CA THR A 154 11.14 5.97 3.17
C THR A 154 10.75 6.73 4.43
N ALA A 155 10.19 6.03 5.40
CA ALA A 155 9.69 6.64 6.62
C ALA A 155 9.80 5.69 7.82
N THR A 156 10.03 6.24 9.01
CA THR A 156 9.74 5.54 10.27
C THR A 156 8.27 5.69 10.64
N GLN A 157 7.67 6.83 10.26
CA GLN A 157 6.26 7.12 10.46
C GLN A 157 5.73 7.97 9.32
N MET A 158 4.49 7.73 8.91
CA MET A 158 3.73 8.63 8.04
C MET A 158 2.34 8.90 8.60
N SER A 159 1.76 10.05 8.23
CA SER A 159 0.35 10.38 8.46
C SER A 159 -0.30 10.82 7.16
N ILE A 160 -1.55 10.41 6.97
CA ILE A 160 -2.33 10.73 5.78
C ILE A 160 -3.68 11.30 6.21
N THR A 161 -4.07 12.40 5.58
CA THR A 161 -5.45 12.91 5.63
C THR A 161 -5.96 13.08 4.21
N VAL A 162 -7.14 12.55 3.92
CA VAL A 162 -7.76 12.56 2.59
C VAL A 162 -9.13 13.24 2.63
N SER A 163 -9.51 13.87 1.51
CA SER A 163 -10.76 14.63 1.40
C SER A 163 -12.02 13.79 1.30
N ALA A 164 -11.90 12.47 1.12
CA ALA A 164 -13.01 11.52 1.10
C ALA A 164 -12.53 10.15 1.58
N PRO A 165 -13.40 9.35 2.24
CA PRO A 165 -13.01 8.07 2.82
C PRO A 165 -12.48 7.08 1.78
N LEU A 166 -11.30 6.53 2.01
CA LEU A 166 -10.64 5.53 1.19
C LEU A 166 -10.61 4.18 1.91
N TRP A 167 -10.65 3.10 1.13
CA TRP A 167 -10.39 1.76 1.63
C TRP A 167 -8.96 1.61 2.13
N VAL A 168 -8.80 0.78 3.16
CA VAL A 168 -7.51 0.42 3.75
C VAL A 168 -7.42 -1.08 3.88
N HIS A 169 -6.25 -1.64 3.59
CA HIS A 169 -5.92 -3.02 3.91
C HIS A 169 -4.63 -3.11 4.73
N THR A 170 -4.49 -4.19 5.47
CA THR A 170 -3.25 -4.67 6.09
C THR A 170 -3.06 -6.12 5.67
N ASP A 171 -1.91 -6.43 5.04
CA ASP A 171 -1.60 -7.76 4.51
C ASP A 171 -2.70 -8.35 3.60
N GLY A 172 -3.36 -7.47 2.81
CA GLY A 172 -4.46 -7.84 1.91
C GLY A 172 -5.84 -7.95 2.56
N GLU A 173 -5.94 -7.86 3.89
CA GLU A 173 -7.22 -7.85 4.61
C GLU A 173 -7.77 -6.43 4.72
N VAL A 174 -8.93 -6.21 4.13
CA VAL A 174 -9.61 -4.92 4.13
C VAL A 174 -10.55 -4.84 5.33
N THR A 175 -10.50 -3.70 6.03
CA THR A 175 -11.33 -3.45 7.20
C THR A 175 -12.43 -2.44 6.95
N ARG A 176 -12.03 -1.18 6.77
CA ARG A 176 -12.99 -0.08 6.62
C ARG A 176 -12.44 1.01 5.70
N LYS A 177 -13.28 1.99 5.41
CA LYS A 177 -12.86 3.26 4.84
C LYS A 177 -12.63 4.28 5.96
N SER A 178 -11.67 5.16 5.77
CA SER A 178 -11.37 6.26 6.69
C SER A 178 -10.77 7.45 5.94
N CYS A 179 -10.78 8.62 6.58
CA CYS A 179 -10.19 9.85 6.06
C CYS A 179 -8.83 10.17 6.69
N GLY A 180 -8.51 9.59 7.84
CA GLY A 180 -7.29 9.87 8.59
C GLY A 180 -6.55 8.58 8.98
N PHE A 181 -5.24 8.54 8.72
CA PHE A 181 -4.41 7.37 8.99
C PHE A 181 -3.03 7.78 9.51
N ARG A 182 -2.51 6.98 10.43
CA ARG A 182 -1.09 6.98 10.81
C ARG A 182 -0.53 5.58 10.58
N VAL A 183 0.65 5.51 10.01
CA VAL A 183 1.41 4.26 9.86
C VAL A 183 2.79 4.46 10.44
N GLU A 184 3.24 3.52 11.24
CA GLU A 184 4.56 3.55 11.89
C GLU A 184 5.26 2.20 11.79
N CYS A 185 6.58 2.22 11.71
CA CYS A 185 7.42 1.04 11.82
C CYS A 185 7.62 0.68 13.29
N LEU A 186 7.54 -0.61 13.60
CA LEU A 186 7.88 -1.20 14.89
C LEU A 186 9.13 -2.09 14.73
N PRO A 187 10.33 -1.55 14.91
CA PRO A 187 11.56 -2.28 14.65
C PRO A 187 11.72 -3.50 15.55
N GLY A 188 12.17 -4.62 14.96
CA GLY A 188 12.51 -5.83 15.70
C GLY A 188 11.34 -6.46 16.47
N ALA A 189 10.09 -6.19 16.07
CA ALA A 189 8.89 -6.60 16.82
C ALA A 189 8.69 -8.12 16.87
N ILE A 190 9.23 -8.87 15.90
CA ILE A 190 9.14 -10.33 15.84
C ILE A 190 10.53 -10.96 15.69
N ARG A 191 10.74 -12.06 16.42
CA ARG A 191 11.89 -12.97 16.21
C ARG A 191 11.43 -14.17 15.40
N MET A 192 12.02 -14.36 14.23
CA MET A 192 11.77 -15.53 13.39
C MET A 192 12.90 -16.54 13.54
N ILE A 193 12.55 -17.82 13.59
CA ILE A 193 13.50 -18.92 13.51
C ILE A 193 13.70 -19.20 12.01
N THR A 194 14.88 -18.89 11.51
CA THR A 194 15.27 -19.22 10.13
C THR A 194 16.24 -20.40 10.13
N PRO A 195 16.15 -21.32 9.15
CA PRO A 195 17.18 -22.32 8.99
C PRO A 195 18.52 -21.65 8.70
N GLU A 196 19.60 -22.16 9.27
CA GLU A 196 20.94 -21.68 8.93
C GLU A 196 21.17 -21.83 7.43
N VAL A 197 21.44 -20.72 6.76
CA VAL A 197 21.88 -20.73 5.36
C VAL A 197 23.31 -21.29 5.37
N LYS A 198 23.45 -22.54 4.93
CA LYS A 198 24.76 -23.17 4.74
C LYS A 198 25.46 -22.60 3.51
#